data_cd3df61adb92078a35122c3140b423c2
#
_entry.id   cd3df61adb92078a35122c3140b423c2
#
_cell.length_a   1.000
_cell.length_b   1.000
_cell.length_c   1.000
_cell.angle_alpha   90.00
_cell.angle_beta   90.00
_cell.angle_gamma   90.00
#
_symmetry.space_group_name_H-M   'P 1'
#
loop_
_entity.id
_entity.type
_entity.pdbx_description
1 polymer ?
#
loop_
_entity_poly.entity_id
_entity_poly.type
_entity_poly.pdbx_seq_one_letter_code
_entity_poly.pdbx_strand_id
1 'polypeptide(L)'
;MSDPQAFRAIYESHHAAICAYFARRAPRDEVEDLAAETFAVAWRKLPRRLEHPLPWLYAVAGNVLRNHRRKARRRGAFAPDPATGDPAERLSGDRGLAAAFAQLSEREREAICLVAWEGLSHEDAARVVGCSPNTFTVRFSRARKKLARELDPAVHAVPEAI
;
A
#
# COMPACT_ATOMS: atom_id res chain seq x y z
N MET A 1 23.77 -0.88 -17.14
CA MET A 1 23.51 0.56 -17.24
C MET A 1 22.16 0.71 -17.88
N SER A 2 21.25 1.37 -17.19
CA SER A 2 19.85 1.54 -17.66
C SER A 2 19.83 2.50 -18.87
N ASP A 3 18.99 2.21 -19.85
CA ASP A 3 18.76 3.11 -20.97
C ASP A 3 18.07 4.39 -20.47
N PRO A 4 18.67 5.59 -20.65
CA PRO A 4 18.09 6.84 -20.18
C PRO A 4 16.71 7.16 -20.77
N GLN A 5 16.49 6.79 -22.04
CA GLN A 5 15.20 7.05 -22.70
C GLN A 5 14.10 6.12 -22.19
N ALA A 6 14.41 4.82 -22.02
CA ALA A 6 13.47 3.87 -21.45
C ALA A 6 13.11 4.23 -20.00
N PHE A 7 14.07 4.65 -19.20
CA PHE A 7 13.82 5.09 -17.84
C PHE A 7 12.97 6.36 -17.78
N ARG A 8 13.25 7.33 -18.65
CA ARG A 8 12.45 8.56 -18.73
C ARG A 8 10.97 8.26 -19.00
N ALA A 9 10.71 7.37 -19.97
CA ALA A 9 9.34 6.96 -20.28
C ALA A 9 8.65 6.30 -19.09
N ILE A 10 9.36 5.45 -18.33
CA ILE A 10 8.85 4.83 -17.10
C ILE A 10 8.55 5.89 -16.04
N TYR A 11 9.47 6.83 -15.83
CA TYR A 11 9.29 7.91 -14.87
C TYR A 11 8.07 8.77 -15.20
N GLU A 12 7.98 9.28 -16.43
CA GLU A 12 6.89 10.13 -16.88
C GLU A 12 5.52 9.43 -16.80
N SER A 13 5.47 8.12 -17.11
CA SER A 13 4.23 7.34 -17.09
C SER A 13 3.77 6.95 -15.68
N HIS A 14 4.66 6.81 -14.71
CA HIS A 14 4.35 6.19 -13.42
C HIS A 14 4.62 7.05 -12.19
N HIS A 15 5.21 8.23 -12.34
CA HIS A 15 5.53 9.13 -11.22
C HIS A 15 4.28 9.45 -10.37
N ALA A 16 3.18 9.82 -11.03
CA ALA A 16 1.94 10.14 -10.34
C ALA A 16 1.38 8.95 -9.53
N ALA A 17 1.47 7.73 -10.07
CA ALA A 17 1.02 6.52 -9.37
C ALA A 17 1.87 6.22 -8.13
N ILE A 18 3.19 6.40 -8.22
CA ILE A 18 4.10 6.22 -7.08
C ILE A 18 3.90 7.31 -6.02
N CYS A 19 3.71 8.56 -6.40
CA CYS A 19 3.34 9.62 -5.46
C CYS A 19 2.01 9.32 -4.77
N ALA A 20 1.00 8.86 -5.50
CA ALA A 20 -0.28 8.45 -4.94
C ALA A 20 -0.15 7.26 -3.96
N TYR A 21 0.72 6.30 -4.26
CA TYR A 21 1.04 5.20 -3.36
C TYR A 21 1.58 5.69 -2.01
N PHE A 22 2.59 6.58 -2.03
CA PHE A 22 3.16 7.14 -0.80
C PHE A 22 2.21 8.09 -0.09
N ALA A 23 1.44 8.89 -0.82
CA ALA A 23 0.47 9.81 -0.23
C ALA A 23 -0.60 9.10 0.61
N ARG A 24 -0.86 7.82 0.38
CA ARG A 24 -1.73 6.97 1.21
C ARG A 24 -1.05 6.34 2.42
N ARG A 25 0.28 6.42 2.53
CA ARG A 25 1.10 5.63 3.48
C ARG A 25 2.12 6.42 4.27
N ALA A 26 2.34 7.68 3.90
CA ALA A 26 3.34 8.55 4.51
C ALA A 26 2.83 9.99 4.65
N PRO A 27 3.45 10.81 5.51
CA PRO A 27 3.16 12.23 5.60
C PRO A 27 3.33 12.95 4.26
N ARG A 28 2.53 13.98 4.02
CA ARG A 28 2.51 14.70 2.72
C ARG A 28 3.85 15.31 2.34
N ASP A 29 4.59 15.80 3.33
CA ASP A 29 5.91 16.42 3.16
C ASP A 29 7.01 15.41 2.81
N GLU A 30 6.78 14.12 3.02
CA GLU A 30 7.73 13.05 2.69
C GLU A 30 7.47 12.37 1.35
N VAL A 31 6.32 12.59 0.72
CA VAL A 31 5.87 11.88 -0.49
C VAL A 31 6.87 12.04 -1.65
N GLU A 32 7.27 13.26 -1.95
CA GLU A 32 8.18 13.55 -3.07
C GLU A 32 9.57 12.95 -2.83
N ASP A 33 10.09 12.99 -1.62
CA ASP A 33 11.38 12.40 -1.28
C ASP A 33 11.37 10.88 -1.39
N LEU A 34 10.30 10.23 -0.93
CA LEU A 34 10.13 8.78 -1.05
C LEU A 34 9.94 8.34 -2.50
N ALA A 35 9.21 9.12 -3.30
CA ALA A 35 9.08 8.88 -4.73
C ALA A 35 10.43 9.04 -5.44
N ALA A 36 11.17 10.10 -5.15
CA ALA A 36 12.50 10.33 -5.69
C ALA A 36 13.48 9.20 -5.33
N GLU A 37 13.49 8.73 -4.07
CA GLU A 37 14.29 7.59 -3.63
C GLU A 37 13.90 6.32 -4.40
N THR A 38 12.60 6.09 -4.61
CA THR A 38 12.10 4.95 -5.38
C THR A 38 12.63 4.96 -6.80
N PHE A 39 12.56 6.09 -7.50
CA PHE A 39 13.07 6.20 -8.86
C PHE A 39 14.61 6.17 -8.93
N ALA A 40 15.31 6.66 -7.91
CA ALA A 40 16.76 6.52 -7.81
C ALA A 40 17.19 5.05 -7.66
N VAL A 41 16.46 4.27 -6.87
CA VAL A 41 16.67 2.81 -6.77
C VAL A 41 16.30 2.13 -8.08
N ALA A 42 15.17 2.51 -8.68
CA ALA A 42 14.71 1.98 -9.96
C ALA A 42 15.73 2.20 -11.07
N TRP A 43 16.31 3.40 -11.17
CA TRP A 43 17.39 3.69 -12.14
C TRP A 43 18.56 2.72 -12.04
N ARG A 44 18.99 2.41 -10.84
CA ARG A 44 20.15 1.52 -10.60
C ARG A 44 19.84 0.05 -10.83
N LYS A 45 18.58 -0.37 -10.67
CA LYS A 45 18.16 -1.77 -10.66
C LYS A 45 17.22 -2.15 -11.79
N LEU A 46 16.96 -1.24 -12.73
CA LEU A 46 16.03 -1.49 -13.83
C LEU A 46 16.44 -2.75 -14.62
N PRO A 47 15.56 -3.77 -14.67
CA PRO A 47 15.82 -4.95 -15.50
C PRO A 47 15.88 -4.58 -16.98
N ARG A 48 16.72 -5.28 -17.76
CA ARG A 48 16.85 -5.04 -19.20
C ARG A 48 15.57 -5.30 -20.00
N ARG A 49 14.73 -6.19 -19.49
CA ARG A 49 13.40 -6.49 -20.04
C ARG A 49 12.39 -6.41 -18.90
N LEU A 50 11.51 -5.45 -18.96
CA LEU A 50 10.47 -5.23 -17.98
C LEU A 50 9.16 -4.96 -18.73
N GLU A 51 8.31 -5.97 -18.82
CA GLU A 51 7.04 -5.87 -19.55
C GLU A 51 6.01 -5.04 -18.78
N HIS A 52 6.03 -5.13 -17.44
CA HIS A 52 5.10 -4.44 -16.57
C HIS A 52 5.85 -3.61 -15.52
N PRO A 53 6.23 -2.35 -15.84
CA PRO A 53 7.02 -1.52 -14.95
C PRO A 53 6.32 -1.17 -13.63
N LEU A 54 5.03 -0.91 -13.66
CA LEU A 54 4.31 -0.38 -12.49
C LEU A 54 4.26 -1.35 -11.30
N PRO A 55 3.90 -2.64 -11.44
CA PRO A 55 3.97 -3.59 -10.33
C PRO A 55 5.38 -3.74 -9.74
N TRP A 56 6.40 -3.71 -10.59
CA TRP A 56 7.79 -3.74 -10.13
C TRP A 56 8.18 -2.46 -9.37
N LEU A 57 7.75 -1.28 -9.85
CA LEU A 57 7.96 -0.02 -9.15
C LEU A 57 7.27 0.00 -7.78
N TYR A 58 6.07 -0.55 -7.66
CA TYR A 58 5.42 -0.70 -6.36
C TYR A 58 6.20 -1.63 -5.41
N ALA A 59 6.82 -2.69 -5.91
CA ALA A 59 7.69 -3.53 -5.10
C ALA A 59 8.94 -2.75 -4.62
N VAL A 60 9.53 -1.91 -5.47
CA VAL A 60 10.62 -1.01 -5.08
C VAL A 60 10.14 0.00 -4.04
N ALA A 61 9.00 0.66 -4.28
CA ALA A 61 8.40 1.61 -3.34
C ALA A 61 8.08 0.98 -1.97
N GLY A 62 7.56 -0.25 -1.96
CA GLY A 62 7.34 -1.01 -0.73
C GLY A 62 8.62 -1.25 0.07
N ASN A 63 9.74 -1.53 -0.61
CA ASN A 63 11.04 -1.66 0.04
C ASN A 63 11.55 -0.32 0.60
N VAL A 64 11.41 0.76 -0.16
CA VAL A 64 11.76 2.13 0.27
C VAL A 64 10.97 2.50 1.52
N LEU A 65 9.65 2.28 1.51
CA LEU A 65 8.77 2.58 2.64
C LEU A 65 9.16 1.78 3.89
N ARG A 66 9.43 0.47 3.76
CA ARG A 66 9.87 -0.36 4.89
C ARG A 66 11.20 0.13 5.47
N ASN A 67 12.15 0.49 4.63
CA ASN A 67 13.43 1.03 5.06
C ASN A 67 13.26 2.39 5.76
N HIS A 68 12.43 3.26 5.22
CA HIS A 68 12.10 4.56 5.79
C HIS A 68 11.48 4.41 7.19
N ARG A 69 10.46 3.59 7.34
CA ARG A 69 9.80 3.30 8.62
C ARG A 69 10.77 2.69 9.64
N ARG A 70 11.65 1.79 9.21
CA ARG A 70 12.69 1.20 10.08
C ARG A 70 13.68 2.25 10.58
N LYS A 71 14.12 3.17 9.71
CA LYS A 71 15.02 4.29 10.11
C LYS A 71 14.31 5.23 11.09
N ALA A 72 13.06 5.57 10.85
CA ALA A 72 12.26 6.43 11.73
C ALA A 72 12.10 5.81 13.13
N ARG A 73 11.81 4.52 13.22
CA ARG A 73 11.73 3.78 14.51
C ARG A 73 13.05 3.81 15.27
N ARG A 74 14.19 3.66 14.60
CA ARG A 74 15.54 3.73 15.24
C ARG A 74 15.85 5.11 15.80
N ARG A 75 15.32 6.17 15.19
CA ARG A 75 15.50 7.56 15.66
C ARG A 75 14.56 7.95 16.79
N GLY A 76 13.68 7.06 17.24
CA GLY A 76 12.65 7.36 18.23
C GLY A 76 11.59 8.37 17.75
N ALA A 77 11.62 8.71 16.46
CA ALA A 77 10.76 9.73 15.84
C ALA A 77 9.38 9.19 15.43
N PHE A 78 9.12 7.90 15.67
CA PHE A 78 7.91 7.25 15.18
C PHE A 78 7.03 6.77 16.33
N ALA A 79 6.10 7.61 16.75
CA ALA A 79 4.75 7.14 17.03
C ALA A 79 4.05 7.07 15.65
N PRO A 80 3.48 5.95 15.21
CA PRO A 80 2.57 6.00 14.07
C PRO A 80 1.43 6.93 14.49
N ASP A 81 1.40 8.13 13.93
CA ASP A 81 0.20 8.93 13.96
C ASP A 81 -0.80 8.20 13.06
N PRO A 82 -1.85 7.57 13.62
CA PRO A 82 -2.87 6.93 12.82
C PRO A 82 -3.58 7.92 11.89
N ALA A 83 -3.38 9.22 12.09
CA ALA A 83 -4.00 10.29 11.34
C ALA A 83 -3.22 10.70 10.09
N THR A 84 -1.95 10.33 9.94
CA THR A 84 -1.15 10.75 8.78
C THR A 84 -1.19 9.69 7.68
N GLY A 85 -2.10 9.88 6.73
CA GLY A 85 -2.21 9.03 5.55
C GLY A 85 -3.04 7.76 5.75
N ASP A 86 -3.92 7.73 6.77
CA ASP A 86 -4.87 6.63 6.90
C ASP A 86 -5.78 6.59 5.66
N PRO A 87 -5.82 5.45 4.95
CA PRO A 87 -6.79 5.23 3.89
C PRO A 87 -8.24 5.51 4.33
N ALA A 88 -8.56 5.34 5.61
CA ALA A 88 -9.87 5.65 6.17
C ALA A 88 -10.25 7.13 6.06
N GLU A 89 -9.30 8.07 6.14
CA GLU A 89 -9.59 9.51 5.97
C GLU A 89 -10.02 9.87 4.55
N ARG A 90 -9.62 9.11 3.56
CA ARG A 90 -9.98 9.32 2.15
C ARG A 90 -11.34 8.74 1.79
N LEU A 91 -11.86 7.87 2.64
CA LEU A 91 -13.22 7.35 2.56
C LEU A 91 -14.22 8.28 3.27
N SER A 92 -13.89 9.54 3.43
CA SER A 92 -14.63 10.54 4.21
C SER A 92 -16.08 10.78 3.73
N GLY A 93 -16.47 10.23 2.59
CA GLY A 93 -17.87 10.23 2.13
C GLY A 93 -18.74 9.13 2.73
N ASP A 94 -18.15 8.07 3.27
CA ASP A 94 -18.87 6.95 3.89
C ASP A 94 -18.28 6.62 5.26
N ARG A 95 -18.94 7.13 6.31
CA ARG A 95 -18.53 6.90 7.71
C ARG A 95 -18.53 5.42 8.09
N GLY A 96 -19.45 4.63 7.52
CA GLY A 96 -19.53 3.19 7.75
C GLY A 96 -18.30 2.47 7.21
N LEU A 97 -17.88 2.79 5.98
CA LEU A 97 -16.70 2.22 5.36
C LEU A 97 -15.42 2.62 6.11
N ALA A 98 -15.28 3.88 6.49
CA ALA A 98 -14.14 4.36 7.26
C ALA A 98 -14.02 3.65 8.62
N ALA A 99 -15.14 3.49 9.34
CA ALA A 99 -15.19 2.77 10.61
C ALA A 99 -14.84 1.28 10.44
N ALA A 100 -15.41 0.62 9.42
CA ALA A 100 -15.10 -0.77 9.10
C ALA A 100 -13.62 -0.96 8.75
N PHE A 101 -13.06 -0.04 7.98
CA PHE A 101 -11.65 -0.06 7.59
C PHE A 101 -10.71 0.13 8.79
N ALA A 102 -11.11 0.96 9.76
CA ALA A 102 -10.36 1.16 11.01
C ALA A 102 -10.27 -0.10 11.88
N GLN A 103 -11.21 -1.04 11.75
CA GLN A 103 -11.18 -2.33 12.46
C GLN A 103 -10.17 -3.34 11.87
N LEU A 104 -9.70 -3.10 10.67
CA LEU A 104 -8.67 -3.94 10.06
C LEU A 104 -7.30 -3.67 10.69
N SER A 105 -6.47 -4.71 10.82
CA SER A 105 -5.06 -4.54 11.14
C SER A 105 -4.33 -3.80 10.01
N GLU A 106 -3.17 -3.23 10.30
CA GLU A 106 -2.33 -2.56 9.29
C GLU A 106 -2.04 -3.46 8.08
N ARG A 107 -1.73 -4.74 8.31
CA ARG A 107 -1.47 -5.72 7.25
C ARG A 107 -2.70 -6.06 6.43
N GLU A 108 -3.87 -6.11 7.06
CA GLU A 108 -5.15 -6.34 6.38
C GLU A 108 -5.54 -5.13 5.52
N ARG A 109 -5.41 -3.92 6.06
CA ARG A 109 -5.64 -2.67 5.32
C ARG A 109 -4.73 -2.58 4.10
N GLU A 110 -3.44 -2.83 4.26
CA GLU A 110 -2.48 -2.81 3.16
C GLU A 110 -2.85 -3.82 2.06
N ALA A 111 -3.29 -5.02 2.43
CA ALA A 111 -3.73 -6.01 1.45
C ALA A 111 -4.93 -5.53 0.63
N ILE A 112 -5.91 -4.90 1.26
CA ILE A 112 -7.06 -4.31 0.56
C ILE A 112 -6.61 -3.16 -0.35
N CYS A 113 -5.76 -2.26 0.15
CA CYS A 113 -5.27 -1.11 -0.62
C CYS A 113 -4.53 -1.51 -1.89
N LEU A 114 -3.63 -2.48 -1.81
CA LEU A 114 -2.82 -2.93 -2.95
C LEU A 114 -3.68 -3.52 -4.07
N VAL A 115 -4.76 -4.20 -3.73
CA VAL A 115 -5.66 -4.79 -4.72
C VAL A 115 -6.69 -3.76 -5.20
N ALA A 116 -7.35 -3.04 -4.28
CA ALA A 116 -8.47 -2.17 -4.62
C ALA A 116 -8.03 -0.83 -5.24
N TRP A 117 -6.93 -0.23 -4.78
CA TRP A 117 -6.47 1.08 -5.26
C TRP A 117 -5.32 1.00 -6.25
N GLU A 118 -4.32 0.17 -5.97
CA GLU A 118 -3.20 -0.03 -6.89
C GLU A 118 -3.51 -1.03 -8.00
N GLY A 119 -4.60 -1.78 -7.89
CA GLY A 119 -5.05 -2.72 -8.92
C GLY A 119 -4.10 -3.90 -9.14
N LEU A 120 -3.32 -4.27 -8.12
CA LEU A 120 -2.32 -5.33 -8.22
C LEU A 120 -2.95 -6.72 -8.17
N SER A 121 -2.35 -7.66 -8.89
CA SER A 121 -2.57 -9.08 -8.68
C SER A 121 -2.10 -9.51 -7.29
N HIS A 122 -2.61 -10.61 -6.76
CA HIS A 122 -2.14 -11.14 -5.47
C HIS A 122 -0.64 -11.47 -5.49
N GLU A 123 -0.12 -11.92 -6.65
CA GLU A 123 1.30 -12.20 -6.82
C GLU A 123 2.15 -10.94 -6.73
N ASP A 124 1.76 -9.87 -7.43
CA ASP A 124 2.47 -8.60 -7.40
C ASP A 124 2.35 -7.92 -6.05
N ALA A 125 1.17 -7.93 -5.44
CA ALA A 125 0.96 -7.41 -4.09
C ALA A 125 1.78 -8.16 -3.04
N ALA A 126 1.92 -9.48 -3.15
CA ALA A 126 2.79 -10.27 -2.29
C ALA A 126 4.26 -9.83 -2.38
N ARG A 127 4.73 -9.50 -3.58
CA ARG A 127 6.09 -8.92 -3.77
C ARG A 127 6.24 -7.57 -3.08
N VAL A 128 5.22 -6.71 -3.16
CA VAL A 128 5.24 -5.39 -2.50
C VAL A 128 5.38 -5.53 -0.99
N VAL A 129 4.61 -6.42 -0.36
CA VAL A 129 4.64 -6.60 1.10
C VAL A 129 5.72 -7.58 1.59
N GLY A 130 6.40 -8.29 0.68
CA GLY A 130 7.48 -9.22 1.01
C GLY A 130 7.02 -10.53 1.63
N CYS A 131 5.94 -11.12 1.12
CA CYS A 131 5.45 -12.44 1.53
C CYS A 131 5.18 -13.34 0.32
N SER A 132 4.83 -14.63 0.56
CA SER A 132 4.42 -15.52 -0.52
C SER A 132 3.05 -15.14 -1.08
N PRO A 133 2.78 -15.46 -2.37
CA PRO A 133 1.45 -15.23 -2.96
C PRO A 133 0.32 -15.91 -2.20
N ASN A 134 0.54 -17.12 -1.70
CA ASN A 134 -0.46 -17.83 -0.90
C ASN A 134 -0.74 -17.12 0.44
N THR A 135 0.29 -16.68 1.13
CA THR A 135 0.15 -15.90 2.38
C THR A 135 -0.64 -14.61 2.13
N PHE A 136 -0.35 -13.92 1.03
CA PHE A 136 -1.09 -12.71 0.66
C PHE A 136 -2.56 -13.01 0.36
N THR A 137 -2.84 -14.03 -0.44
CA THR A 137 -4.21 -14.42 -0.81
C THR A 137 -5.07 -14.75 0.42
N VAL A 138 -4.51 -15.50 1.37
CA VAL A 138 -5.20 -15.81 2.64
C VAL A 138 -5.46 -14.54 3.44
N ARG A 139 -4.46 -13.67 3.56
CA ARG A 139 -4.59 -12.37 4.27
C ARG A 139 -5.66 -11.48 3.63
N PHE A 140 -5.62 -11.32 2.32
CA PHE A 140 -6.60 -10.56 1.57
C PHE A 140 -8.02 -11.11 1.73
N SER A 141 -8.20 -12.42 1.62
CA SER A 141 -9.50 -13.07 1.81
C SER A 141 -10.06 -12.83 3.22
N ARG A 142 -9.24 -12.93 4.26
CA ARG A 142 -9.63 -12.64 5.65
C ARG A 142 -10.00 -11.18 5.84
N ALA A 143 -9.18 -10.27 5.31
CA ALA A 143 -9.43 -8.83 5.37
C ALA A 143 -10.75 -8.45 4.70
N ARG A 144 -11.00 -9.00 3.51
CA ARG A 144 -12.25 -8.77 2.78
C ARG A 144 -13.48 -9.28 3.53
N LYS A 145 -13.41 -10.47 4.11
CA LYS A 145 -14.50 -11.04 4.91
C LYS A 145 -14.78 -10.22 6.16
N LYS A 146 -13.72 -9.76 6.83
CA LYS A 146 -13.83 -8.91 8.01
C LYS A 146 -14.47 -7.57 7.65
N LEU A 147 -13.99 -6.94 6.57
CA LEU A 147 -14.56 -5.68 6.08
C LEU A 147 -16.04 -5.83 5.73
N ALA A 148 -16.44 -6.90 5.04
CA ALA A 148 -17.83 -7.17 4.70
C ALA A 148 -18.72 -7.35 5.94
N ARG A 149 -18.23 -8.01 6.98
CA ARG A 149 -18.97 -8.15 8.26
C ARG A 149 -19.17 -6.82 8.97
N GLU A 150 -18.16 -5.97 8.98
CA GLU A 150 -18.24 -4.65 9.61
C GLU A 150 -19.20 -3.71 8.84
N LEU A 151 -19.36 -3.91 7.54
CA LEU A 151 -20.27 -3.12 6.69
C LEU A 151 -21.71 -3.62 6.72
N ASP A 152 -21.96 -4.86 7.12
CA ASP A 152 -23.30 -5.45 7.21
C ASP A 152 -23.76 -5.53 8.67
N PRO A 153 -24.52 -4.54 9.18
CA PRO A 153 -25.00 -4.52 10.56
C PRO A 153 -25.98 -5.66 10.88
N ALA A 154 -26.56 -6.31 9.87
CA ALA A 154 -27.48 -7.44 10.06
C ALA A 154 -26.77 -8.72 10.55
N VAL A 155 -25.47 -8.84 10.33
CA VAL A 155 -24.67 -9.99 10.81
C VAL A 155 -24.32 -9.86 12.29
N HIS A 156 -24.39 -8.67 12.87
CA HIS A 156 -24.08 -8.40 14.29
C HIS A 156 -25.31 -8.43 15.20
N ALA A 157 -26.49 -8.53 14.63
CA ALA A 157 -27.74 -8.70 15.37
C ALA A 157 -28.05 -10.19 15.59
N VAL A 158 -27.18 -10.93 16.27
CA VAL A 158 -27.56 -12.15 16.94
C VAL A 158 -28.16 -11.69 18.28
N PRO A 159 -29.47 -11.84 18.50
CA PRO A 159 -30.02 -11.55 19.82
C PRO A 159 -29.38 -12.54 20.81
N GLU A 160 -28.79 -11.99 21.87
CA GLU A 160 -28.60 -12.80 23.08
C GLU A 160 -29.99 -13.34 23.49
N ALA A 161 -30.26 -14.55 23.06
CA ALA A 161 -31.39 -15.28 23.53
C ALA A 161 -31.05 -15.83 24.93
N ILE A 162 -31.66 -15.23 25.88
CA ILE A 162 -32.05 -15.64 27.27
C ILE A 162 -31.60 -17.06 27.64
#